data_96d2bff652cc0bb468018fb58c081f5c
#
_entry.id   96d2bff652cc0bb468018fb58c081f5c
#
_cell.length_a   1.000
_cell.length_b   1.000
_cell.length_c   1.000
_cell.angle_alpha   90.00
_cell.angle_beta   90.00
_cell.angle_gamma   90.00
#
_symmetry.space_group_name_H-M   'P 1'
#
loop_
_entity.id
_entity.type
_entity.pdbx_description
1 polymer ?
#
loop_
_entity_poly.entity_id
_entity_poly.type
_entity_poly.pdbx_seq_one_letter_code
_entity_poly.pdbx_strand_id
1 'polypeptide(L)'
;MINTKMIARIMGSLFFIEAGFLILCSFLAVYYNESDLSAFLTSTAITVGAGIIASLTGKNAEKKISRRDGYVIVTFAWVFFSLFGMLPFYLSGYIPCITDAFFETMSGFTTTGASILNNIESLPHGLLFWRSMTQWIGGLGIVFFTIAVLPIFGVGSVQLFAAEATGPTHDKVHPRIGVTAKWIWTIYLGLTIAEIILLIAGGMDFFDSVCHSLTTAATGGYSTKQNSIAFFNSPYIEYVITLFMFLSGINFTLLYLLFLKGNFKRLFQNTELHWYLGTVGFFTLFTTVTLIFTSPFSIEESFRKAIFQVVSLQTTTGFISADYMTWVPVLWTLMCIIMLFGACAGSTTGGIKCIRIAIMSRISKNEFKHIIHPNAILPVRINHQVVSSTTKSAVLAFIFLYMAIIFIGWLVLMLFGVGFEEAYSVVISSLGNVGPGIGKCGPSYSWSGLPDAAKWTSAILMLIGRLELFTVLLLFMPSFWEKH
;
A
#
# COMPACT_ATOMS: atom_id res chain seq x y z
N MET A 1 -9.58 -19.07 -23.41
CA MET A 1 -9.26 -20.04 -22.33
C MET A 1 -8.16 -19.47 -21.45
N ILE A 2 -8.21 -19.72 -20.15
CA ILE A 2 -7.14 -19.32 -19.21
C ILE A 2 -5.93 -20.25 -19.42
N ASN A 3 -4.74 -19.66 -19.54
CA ASN A 3 -3.50 -20.41 -19.76
C ASN A 3 -2.86 -20.80 -18.42
N THR A 4 -3.41 -21.85 -17.77
CA THR A 4 -2.97 -22.32 -16.45
C THR A 4 -1.48 -22.69 -16.39
N LYS A 5 -0.92 -23.26 -17.48
CA LYS A 5 0.50 -23.59 -17.58
C LYS A 5 1.38 -22.33 -17.54
N MET A 6 0.95 -21.28 -18.22
CA MET A 6 1.69 -20.03 -18.22
C MET A 6 1.60 -19.31 -16.87
N ILE A 7 0.44 -19.37 -16.22
CA ILE A 7 0.25 -18.88 -14.85
C ILE A 7 1.22 -19.60 -13.91
N ALA A 8 1.25 -20.94 -13.93
CA ALA A 8 2.17 -21.73 -13.11
C ALA A 8 3.64 -21.35 -13.33
N ARG A 9 4.05 -21.15 -14.60
CA ARG A 9 5.43 -20.76 -14.93
C ARG A 9 5.80 -19.40 -14.35
N ILE A 10 4.90 -18.43 -14.43
CA ILE A 10 5.11 -17.08 -13.88
C ILE A 10 5.17 -17.16 -12.35
N MET A 11 4.25 -17.89 -11.73
CA MET A 11 4.25 -18.10 -10.28
C MET A 11 5.55 -18.75 -9.81
N GLY A 12 6.08 -19.75 -10.54
CA GLY A 12 7.37 -20.34 -10.23
C GLY A 12 8.51 -19.32 -10.24
N SER A 13 8.54 -18.43 -11.21
CA SER A 13 9.55 -17.35 -11.24
C SER A 13 9.40 -16.38 -10.07
N LEU A 14 8.17 -16.07 -9.67
CA LEU A 14 7.89 -15.23 -8.51
C LEU A 14 8.39 -15.86 -7.20
N PHE A 15 8.16 -17.16 -7.01
CA PHE A 15 8.66 -17.89 -5.84
C PHE A 15 10.19 -17.89 -5.75
N PHE A 16 10.91 -17.99 -6.87
CA PHE A 16 12.37 -17.85 -6.85
C PHE A 16 12.82 -16.44 -6.43
N ILE A 17 12.08 -15.42 -6.82
CA ILE A 17 12.37 -14.04 -6.39
C ILE A 17 12.16 -13.89 -4.88
N GLU A 18 11.04 -14.40 -4.35
CA GLU A 18 10.74 -14.39 -2.93
C GLU A 18 11.80 -15.17 -2.13
N ALA A 19 12.18 -16.36 -2.61
CA ALA A 19 13.25 -17.15 -2.02
C ALA A 19 14.58 -16.38 -1.98
N GLY A 20 14.90 -15.58 -3.00
CA GLY A 20 16.08 -14.70 -3.01
C GLY A 20 16.06 -13.67 -1.88
N PHE A 21 14.90 -13.09 -1.57
CA PHE A 21 14.77 -12.17 -0.43
C PHE A 21 14.84 -12.89 0.92
N LEU A 22 14.30 -14.12 1.03
CA LEU A 22 14.44 -14.94 2.23
C LEU A 22 15.90 -15.31 2.49
N ILE A 23 16.70 -15.59 1.44
CA ILE A 23 18.13 -15.80 1.56
C ILE A 23 18.82 -14.53 2.08
N LEU A 24 18.45 -13.35 1.60
CA LEU A 24 18.99 -12.08 2.11
C LEU A 24 18.75 -11.93 3.61
N CYS A 25 17.53 -12.26 4.09
CA CYS A 25 17.23 -12.26 5.53
C CYS A 25 18.03 -13.31 6.30
N SER A 26 18.32 -14.48 5.69
CA SER A 26 19.20 -15.49 6.29
C SER A 26 20.60 -14.97 6.57
N PHE A 27 21.19 -14.12 5.70
CA PHE A 27 22.48 -13.48 5.95
C PHE A 27 22.45 -12.54 7.16
N LEU A 28 21.33 -11.81 7.38
CA LEU A 28 21.18 -10.98 8.58
C LEU A 28 21.09 -11.83 9.85
N ALA A 29 20.32 -12.93 9.82
CA ALA A 29 20.22 -13.88 10.94
C ALA A 29 21.61 -14.45 11.31
N VAL A 30 22.46 -14.74 10.31
CA VAL A 30 23.87 -15.16 10.54
C VAL A 30 24.68 -14.01 11.14
N TYR A 31 24.55 -12.80 10.59
CA TYR A 31 25.34 -11.64 11.05
C TYR A 31 25.06 -11.29 12.51
N TYR A 32 23.79 -11.33 12.93
CA TYR A 32 23.37 -11.06 14.31
C TYR A 32 23.45 -12.31 15.21
N ASN A 33 23.79 -13.49 14.64
CA ASN A 33 23.87 -14.77 15.36
C ASN A 33 22.59 -15.13 16.13
N GLU A 34 21.45 -14.98 15.47
CA GLU A 34 20.11 -15.18 16.04
C GLU A 34 19.49 -16.54 15.67
N SER A 35 18.46 -16.96 16.42
CA SER A 35 17.85 -18.29 16.33
C SER A 35 16.94 -18.49 15.11
N ASP A 36 16.59 -17.44 14.40
CA ASP A 36 15.64 -17.45 13.25
C ASP A 36 16.26 -17.97 11.94
N LEU A 37 17.58 -18.22 11.90
CA LEU A 37 18.28 -18.74 10.74
C LEU A 37 17.65 -20.04 10.20
N SER A 38 17.34 -20.99 11.08
CA SER A 38 16.74 -22.28 10.68
C SER A 38 15.36 -22.08 10.04
N ALA A 39 14.57 -21.13 10.54
CA ALA A 39 13.27 -20.80 9.99
C ALA A 39 13.40 -20.17 8.60
N PHE A 40 14.34 -19.28 8.35
CA PHE A 40 14.59 -18.72 7.03
C PHE A 40 15.08 -19.75 6.04
N LEU A 41 16.03 -20.63 6.41
CA LEU A 41 16.55 -21.68 5.52
C LEU A 41 15.46 -22.68 5.13
N THR A 42 14.64 -23.13 6.09
CA THR A 42 13.51 -24.04 5.81
C THR A 42 12.43 -23.38 4.97
N SER A 43 12.08 -22.11 5.25
CA SER A 43 11.15 -21.33 4.42
C SER A 43 11.65 -21.16 3.00
N THR A 44 12.94 -20.86 2.83
CA THR A 44 13.59 -20.76 1.51
C THR A 44 13.51 -22.09 0.77
N ALA A 45 13.81 -23.21 1.42
CA ALA A 45 13.76 -24.53 0.79
C ALA A 45 12.35 -24.88 0.32
N ILE A 46 11.32 -24.61 1.14
CA ILE A 46 9.91 -24.82 0.81
C ILE A 46 9.51 -23.96 -0.39
N THR A 47 9.86 -22.65 -0.38
CA THR A 47 9.51 -21.70 -1.44
C THR A 47 10.21 -22.05 -2.76
N VAL A 48 11.49 -22.44 -2.72
CA VAL A 48 12.23 -22.95 -3.89
C VAL A 48 11.60 -24.22 -4.44
N GLY A 49 11.24 -25.17 -3.55
CA GLY A 49 10.55 -26.41 -3.93
C GLY A 49 9.23 -26.14 -4.68
N ALA A 50 8.41 -25.23 -4.14
CA ALA A 50 7.18 -24.76 -4.80
C ALA A 50 7.49 -24.10 -6.15
N GLY A 51 8.54 -23.29 -6.23
CA GLY A 51 9.03 -22.65 -7.46
C GLY A 51 9.43 -23.64 -8.53
N ILE A 52 10.14 -24.71 -8.17
CA ILE A 52 10.52 -25.80 -9.07
C ILE A 52 9.27 -26.53 -9.57
N ILE A 53 8.35 -26.93 -8.71
CA ILE A 53 7.12 -27.62 -9.07
C ILE A 53 6.29 -26.77 -10.04
N ALA A 54 6.07 -25.49 -9.71
CA ALA A 54 5.33 -24.55 -10.57
C ALA A 54 6.00 -24.34 -11.92
N SER A 55 7.33 -24.24 -11.96
CA SER A 55 8.09 -24.07 -13.21
C SER A 55 8.05 -25.33 -14.09
N LEU A 56 8.12 -26.53 -13.50
CA LEU A 56 8.04 -27.80 -14.23
C LEU A 56 6.64 -28.01 -14.81
N THR A 57 5.57 -27.71 -14.07
CA THR A 57 4.19 -27.78 -14.59
C THR A 57 3.95 -26.77 -15.72
N GLY A 58 4.67 -25.63 -15.70
CA GLY A 58 4.62 -24.60 -16.73
C GLY A 58 5.58 -24.77 -17.92
N LYS A 59 6.40 -25.85 -17.99
CA LYS A 59 7.50 -26.00 -18.97
C LYS A 59 7.08 -25.84 -20.44
N ASN A 60 5.90 -26.35 -20.81
CA ASN A 60 5.39 -26.33 -22.18
C ASN A 60 4.25 -25.32 -22.37
N ALA A 61 4.27 -24.19 -21.67
CA ALA A 61 3.26 -23.18 -21.78
C ALA A 61 3.39 -22.38 -23.08
N GLU A 62 2.26 -22.10 -23.74
CA GLU A 62 2.21 -21.13 -24.82
C GLU A 62 2.55 -19.73 -24.29
N LYS A 63 3.43 -19.01 -25.02
CA LYS A 63 3.89 -17.67 -24.61
C LYS A 63 2.85 -16.56 -24.85
N LYS A 64 1.56 -16.88 -24.78
CA LYS A 64 0.46 -15.91 -24.91
C LYS A 64 -0.21 -15.70 -23.56
N ILE A 65 -0.29 -14.44 -23.13
CA ILE A 65 -1.01 -14.03 -21.92
C ILE A 65 -2.21 -13.18 -22.36
N SER A 66 -3.40 -13.58 -21.96
CA SER A 66 -4.62 -12.78 -22.11
C SER A 66 -4.76 -11.78 -20.96
N ARG A 67 -5.67 -10.80 -21.09
CA ARG A 67 -6.02 -9.91 -19.98
C ARG A 67 -6.59 -10.68 -18.78
N ARG A 68 -7.36 -11.74 -19.03
CA ARG A 68 -7.92 -12.60 -17.97
C ARG A 68 -6.80 -13.31 -17.18
N ASP A 69 -5.81 -13.85 -17.88
CA ASP A 69 -4.64 -14.47 -17.23
C ASP A 69 -3.92 -13.46 -16.33
N GLY A 70 -3.81 -12.20 -16.78
CA GLY A 70 -3.19 -11.11 -16.01
C GLY A 70 -3.89 -10.90 -14.66
N TYR A 71 -5.21 -10.81 -14.63
CA TYR A 71 -5.97 -10.64 -13.37
C TYR A 71 -5.79 -11.84 -12.43
N VAL A 72 -5.80 -13.05 -12.96
CA VAL A 72 -5.58 -14.27 -12.17
C VAL A 72 -4.16 -14.28 -11.58
N ILE A 73 -3.13 -14.02 -12.42
CA ILE A 73 -1.73 -13.99 -11.96
C ILE A 73 -1.55 -12.97 -10.86
N VAL A 74 -2.02 -11.75 -11.06
CA VAL A 74 -1.86 -10.67 -10.07
C VAL A 74 -2.51 -11.04 -8.74
N THR A 75 -3.78 -11.45 -8.74
CA THR A 75 -4.48 -11.76 -7.48
C THR A 75 -3.84 -12.92 -6.75
N PHE A 76 -3.54 -14.02 -7.48
CA PHE A 76 -2.93 -15.19 -6.83
C PHE A 76 -1.47 -14.95 -6.41
N ALA A 77 -0.72 -14.08 -7.11
CA ALA A 77 0.62 -13.70 -6.68
C ALA A 77 0.61 -13.12 -5.27
N TRP A 78 -0.29 -12.18 -4.96
CA TRP A 78 -0.41 -11.59 -3.63
C TRP A 78 -0.76 -12.61 -2.55
N VAL A 79 -1.69 -13.52 -2.86
CA VAL A 79 -2.09 -14.59 -1.92
C VAL A 79 -0.93 -15.54 -1.66
N PHE A 80 -0.23 -16.01 -2.70
CA PHE A 80 0.87 -16.96 -2.55
C PHE A 80 2.11 -16.33 -1.91
N PHE A 81 2.46 -15.09 -2.24
CA PHE A 81 3.52 -14.37 -1.54
C PHE A 81 3.21 -14.25 -0.04
N SER A 82 1.95 -14.00 0.32
CA SER A 82 1.58 -13.97 1.74
C SER A 82 1.63 -15.35 2.40
N LEU A 83 1.30 -16.42 1.67
CA LEU A 83 1.37 -17.79 2.16
C LEU A 83 2.81 -18.28 2.36
N PHE A 84 3.72 -18.02 1.44
CA PHE A 84 5.11 -18.41 1.58
C PHE A 84 5.88 -17.43 2.47
N GLY A 85 5.57 -16.15 2.40
CA GLY A 85 6.19 -15.12 3.22
C GLY A 85 5.84 -15.23 4.71
N MET A 86 4.75 -15.90 5.10
CA MET A 86 4.43 -16.15 6.51
C MET A 86 5.31 -17.24 7.14
N LEU A 87 5.95 -18.09 6.33
CA LEU A 87 6.69 -19.26 6.83
C LEU A 87 7.79 -18.88 7.82
N PRO A 88 8.62 -17.85 7.63
CA PRO A 88 9.62 -17.45 8.61
C PRO A 88 9.02 -17.13 9.98
N PHE A 89 7.88 -16.42 10.02
CA PHE A 89 7.19 -16.06 11.26
C PHE A 89 6.61 -17.28 11.98
N TYR A 90 6.00 -18.19 11.22
CA TYR A 90 5.39 -19.39 11.74
C TYR A 90 6.42 -20.42 12.21
N LEU A 91 7.43 -20.71 11.36
CA LEU A 91 8.44 -21.75 11.65
C LEU A 91 9.43 -21.33 12.73
N SER A 92 9.65 -20.03 12.93
CA SER A 92 10.46 -19.54 14.05
C SER A 92 9.75 -19.61 15.41
N GLY A 93 8.42 -19.82 15.41
CA GLY A 93 7.60 -19.87 16.63
C GLY A 93 7.25 -18.49 17.22
N TYR A 94 7.73 -17.39 16.63
CA TYR A 94 7.36 -16.04 17.12
C TYR A 94 5.91 -15.68 16.85
N ILE A 95 5.31 -16.23 15.76
CA ILE A 95 3.88 -16.12 15.47
C ILE A 95 3.34 -17.54 15.25
N PRO A 96 2.96 -18.26 16.30
CA PRO A 96 2.61 -19.69 16.22
C PRO A 96 1.22 -19.96 15.60
N CYS A 97 0.38 -18.94 15.48
CA CYS A 97 -0.94 -19.06 14.85
C CYS A 97 -0.85 -18.78 13.34
N ILE A 98 -1.35 -19.70 12.52
CA ILE A 98 -1.36 -19.56 11.04
C ILE A 98 -2.16 -18.32 10.60
N THR A 99 -3.31 -18.06 11.24
CA THR A 99 -4.15 -16.89 10.97
C THR A 99 -3.36 -15.60 11.18
N ASP A 100 -2.64 -15.50 12.31
CA ASP A 100 -1.86 -14.35 12.68
C ASP A 100 -0.64 -14.16 11.77
N ALA A 101 0.09 -15.25 11.46
CA ALA A 101 1.24 -15.21 10.56
C ALA A 101 0.83 -14.78 9.12
N PHE A 102 -0.30 -15.33 8.62
CA PHE A 102 -0.84 -14.94 7.34
C PHE A 102 -1.31 -13.48 7.33
N PHE A 103 -2.01 -13.05 8.39
CA PHE A 103 -2.47 -11.66 8.53
C PHE A 103 -1.30 -10.68 8.51
N GLU A 104 -0.26 -10.91 9.34
CA GLU A 104 0.93 -10.05 9.41
C GLU A 104 1.60 -9.94 8.04
N THR A 105 1.74 -11.05 7.32
CA THR A 105 2.39 -11.09 6.02
C THR A 105 1.53 -10.45 4.92
N MET A 106 0.21 -10.71 4.92
CA MET A 106 -0.72 -10.07 3.99
C MET A 106 -0.73 -8.56 4.21
N SER A 107 -0.78 -8.10 5.47
CA SER A 107 -0.65 -6.69 5.83
C SER A 107 0.69 -6.09 5.38
N GLY A 108 1.77 -6.87 5.48
CA GLY A 108 3.08 -6.50 4.97
C GLY A 108 3.07 -6.28 3.46
N PHE A 109 2.77 -7.30 2.68
CA PHE A 109 2.78 -7.21 1.22
C PHE A 109 1.77 -6.20 0.67
N THR A 110 0.57 -6.12 1.23
CA THR A 110 -0.42 -5.09 0.82
C THR A 110 -0.07 -3.69 1.30
N THR A 111 1.06 -3.50 1.99
CA THR A 111 1.51 -2.24 2.56
C THR A 111 0.46 -1.59 3.48
N THR A 112 -0.34 -2.41 4.16
CA THR A 112 -1.36 -1.92 5.07
C THR A 112 -0.76 -1.46 6.40
N GLY A 113 0.19 -2.21 6.97
CA GLY A 113 0.85 -1.84 8.22
C GLY A 113 0.09 -2.19 9.50
N ALA A 114 -1.08 -2.82 9.41
CA ALA A 114 -1.77 -3.37 10.57
C ALA A 114 -1.00 -4.58 11.12
N SER A 115 -0.76 -4.64 12.43
CA SER A 115 0.05 -5.69 13.06
C SER A 115 -0.70 -6.40 14.17
N ILE A 116 -0.45 -7.71 14.29
CA ILE A 116 -0.93 -8.53 15.42
C ILE A 116 0.11 -8.62 16.56
N LEU A 117 1.28 -8.04 16.39
CA LEU A 117 2.37 -8.12 17.35
C LEU A 117 2.15 -7.18 18.52
N ASN A 118 2.31 -7.69 19.75
CA ASN A 118 2.21 -6.91 20.99
C ASN A 118 3.58 -6.48 21.54
N ASN A 119 4.67 -7.07 21.05
CA ASN A 119 6.03 -6.75 21.44
C ASN A 119 6.93 -6.93 20.21
N ILE A 120 7.11 -5.85 19.44
CA ILE A 120 7.88 -5.86 18.20
C ILE A 120 9.39 -5.99 18.51
N GLU A 121 9.86 -5.35 19.55
CA GLU A 121 11.27 -5.33 19.94
C GLU A 121 11.81 -6.71 20.37
N SER A 122 10.94 -7.67 20.67
CA SER A 122 11.35 -9.04 20.99
C SER A 122 11.67 -9.91 19.76
N LEU A 123 11.32 -9.43 18.56
CA LEU A 123 11.61 -10.18 17.34
C LEU A 123 13.10 -10.07 16.96
N PRO A 124 13.70 -11.16 16.44
CA PRO A 124 15.05 -11.12 15.86
C PRO A 124 15.14 -10.13 14.70
N HIS A 125 16.35 -9.62 14.46
CA HIS A 125 16.65 -8.68 13.38
C HIS A 125 16.28 -9.25 11.99
N GLY A 126 16.49 -10.55 11.77
CA GLY A 126 16.10 -11.22 10.53
C GLY A 126 14.59 -11.08 10.25
N LEU A 127 13.75 -11.34 11.26
CA LEU A 127 12.28 -11.22 11.14
C LEU A 127 11.82 -9.77 11.03
N LEU A 128 12.42 -8.83 11.77
CA LEU A 128 12.13 -7.38 11.65
C LEU A 128 12.46 -6.85 10.26
N PHE A 129 13.60 -7.28 9.72
CA PHE A 129 13.99 -6.91 8.36
C PHE A 129 13.05 -7.53 7.32
N TRP A 130 12.69 -8.82 7.47
CA TRP A 130 11.73 -9.47 6.58
C TRP A 130 10.39 -8.74 6.59
N ARG A 131 9.91 -8.36 7.75
CA ARG A 131 8.69 -7.57 7.93
C ARG A 131 8.73 -6.26 7.14
N SER A 132 9.85 -5.53 7.20
CA SER A 132 10.05 -4.30 6.42
C SER A 132 10.21 -4.58 4.92
N MET A 133 10.87 -5.68 4.55
CA MET A 133 11.04 -6.11 3.16
C MET A 133 9.73 -6.50 2.50
N THR A 134 8.81 -7.16 3.21
CA THR A 134 7.48 -7.47 2.65
C THR A 134 6.77 -6.21 2.19
N GLN A 135 6.83 -5.13 2.97
CA GLN A 135 6.26 -3.84 2.57
C GLN A 135 7.01 -3.22 1.40
N TRP A 136 8.33 -3.23 1.42
CA TRP A 136 9.14 -2.65 0.33
C TRP A 136 8.89 -3.33 -1.01
N ILE A 137 8.81 -4.67 -1.02
CA ILE A 137 8.43 -5.46 -2.21
C ILE A 137 7.00 -5.13 -2.62
N GLY A 138 6.07 -5.08 -1.66
CA GLY A 138 4.67 -4.77 -1.89
C GLY A 138 4.42 -3.36 -2.40
N GLY A 139 5.23 -2.37 -2.00
CA GLY A 139 5.05 -0.96 -2.34
C GLY A 139 5.05 -0.68 -3.85
N LEU A 140 5.97 -1.28 -4.59
CA LEU A 140 5.98 -1.17 -6.06
C LEU A 140 5.06 -2.17 -6.77
N GLY A 141 4.47 -3.07 -6.00
CA GLY A 141 3.70 -4.17 -6.55
C GLY A 141 4.60 -5.32 -7.05
N ILE A 142 4.23 -6.53 -6.68
CA ILE A 142 4.94 -7.76 -7.06
C ILE A 142 5.06 -7.88 -8.58
N VAL A 143 4.03 -7.45 -9.30
CA VAL A 143 3.98 -7.54 -10.77
C VAL A 143 4.82 -6.44 -11.43
N PHE A 144 4.95 -5.26 -10.81
CA PHE A 144 5.87 -4.23 -11.31
C PHE A 144 7.31 -4.71 -11.25
N PHE A 145 7.68 -5.41 -10.18
CA PHE A 145 8.95 -6.10 -10.04
C PHE A 145 9.11 -7.16 -11.14
N THR A 146 8.06 -7.91 -11.42
CA THR A 146 8.03 -8.94 -12.44
C THR A 146 8.14 -8.37 -13.85
N ILE A 147 7.59 -7.18 -14.14
CA ILE A 147 7.73 -6.51 -15.43
C ILE A 147 9.19 -6.15 -15.74
N ALA A 148 9.99 -5.84 -14.74
CA ALA A 148 11.41 -5.61 -14.92
C ALA A 148 12.17 -6.92 -15.26
N VAL A 149 11.68 -8.06 -14.77
CA VAL A 149 12.30 -9.39 -14.92
C VAL A 149 11.71 -10.20 -16.10
N LEU A 150 10.41 -10.10 -16.37
CA LEU A 150 9.73 -10.85 -17.45
C LEU A 150 10.25 -10.61 -18.88
N PRO A 151 10.77 -9.43 -19.28
CA PRO A 151 11.39 -9.28 -20.59
C PRO A 151 12.57 -10.22 -20.78
N ILE A 152 13.25 -10.62 -19.70
CA ILE A 152 14.34 -11.61 -19.73
C ILE A 152 13.82 -12.99 -20.16
N PHE A 153 12.55 -13.29 -19.86
CA PHE A 153 11.91 -14.55 -20.22
C PHE A 153 11.09 -14.50 -21.53
N GLY A 154 11.09 -13.35 -22.24
CA GLY A 154 10.43 -13.19 -23.53
C GLY A 154 8.89 -13.20 -23.50
N VAL A 155 8.29 -12.84 -22.35
CA VAL A 155 6.83 -12.82 -22.15
C VAL A 155 6.30 -11.39 -22.18
N GLY A 156 5.10 -11.18 -22.76
CA GLY A 156 4.45 -9.87 -22.88
C GLY A 156 4.07 -9.27 -21.54
N SER A 157 4.76 -8.20 -21.14
CA SER A 157 4.60 -7.51 -19.86
C SER A 157 3.40 -6.53 -19.80
N VAL A 158 2.81 -6.22 -20.98
CA VAL A 158 1.75 -5.17 -21.10
C VAL A 158 0.48 -5.54 -20.34
N GLN A 159 0.07 -6.82 -20.40
CA GLN A 159 -1.17 -7.30 -19.80
C GLN A 159 -1.09 -7.31 -18.26
N LEU A 160 0.07 -7.68 -17.72
CA LEU A 160 0.31 -7.67 -16.27
C LEU A 160 0.36 -6.24 -15.71
N PHE A 161 1.06 -5.34 -16.43
CA PHE A 161 1.07 -3.92 -16.07
C PHE A 161 -0.33 -3.30 -16.06
N ALA A 162 -1.16 -3.64 -17.08
CA ALA A 162 -2.52 -3.12 -17.13
C ALA A 162 -3.44 -3.68 -16.02
N ALA A 163 -3.11 -4.85 -15.46
CA ALA A 163 -3.87 -5.45 -14.36
C ALA A 163 -3.51 -4.86 -13.00
N GLU A 164 -2.31 -4.30 -12.83
CA GLU A 164 -1.83 -3.74 -11.56
C GLU A 164 -1.70 -2.22 -11.56
N ALA A 165 -1.66 -1.58 -12.75
CA ALA A 165 -1.51 -0.13 -12.84
C ALA A 165 -2.69 0.60 -12.19
N THR A 166 -2.39 1.41 -11.18
CA THR A 166 -3.37 2.11 -10.36
C THR A 166 -3.86 3.40 -11.03
N GLY A 167 -5.16 3.65 -10.96
CA GLY A 167 -5.79 4.91 -11.38
C GLY A 167 -6.49 4.90 -12.75
N PRO A 168 -7.40 5.86 -12.97
CA PRO A 168 -8.22 5.94 -14.17
C PRO A 168 -7.48 6.46 -15.42
N THR A 169 -6.25 6.96 -15.25
CA THR A 169 -5.39 7.43 -16.34
C THR A 169 -3.99 6.83 -16.17
N HIS A 170 -3.44 6.28 -17.24
CA HIS A 170 -2.10 5.72 -17.26
C HIS A 170 -1.12 6.73 -17.87
N ASP A 171 -0.34 7.39 -17.03
CA ASP A 171 0.74 8.26 -17.49
C ASP A 171 1.94 7.41 -17.93
N LYS A 172 2.20 7.36 -19.23
CA LYS A 172 3.37 6.66 -19.80
C LYS A 172 4.55 7.61 -19.87
N VAL A 173 5.62 7.30 -19.14
CA VAL A 173 6.90 8.04 -19.22
C VAL A 173 7.60 7.76 -20.54
N HIS A 174 7.48 6.54 -21.04
CA HIS A 174 8.16 6.09 -22.26
C HIS A 174 7.27 5.11 -23.05
N PRO A 175 7.39 5.05 -24.41
CA PRO A 175 6.63 4.10 -25.22
C PRO A 175 6.87 2.62 -24.83
N ARG A 176 8.04 2.31 -24.25
CA ARG A 176 8.40 0.96 -23.80
C ARG A 176 8.18 0.84 -22.29
N ILE A 177 7.28 -0.06 -21.89
CA ILE A 177 6.90 -0.29 -20.48
C ILE A 177 8.12 -0.64 -19.60
N GLY A 178 9.05 -1.46 -20.08
CA GLY A 178 10.25 -1.82 -19.32
C GLY A 178 11.16 -0.63 -19.00
N VAL A 179 11.21 0.39 -19.87
CA VAL A 179 11.97 1.62 -19.59
C VAL A 179 11.28 2.44 -18.50
N THR A 180 9.96 2.56 -18.56
CA THR A 180 9.16 3.23 -17.52
C THR A 180 9.35 2.55 -16.16
N ALA A 181 9.27 1.23 -16.11
CA ALA A 181 9.50 0.44 -14.90
C ALA A 181 10.89 0.70 -14.30
N LYS A 182 11.95 0.68 -15.14
CA LYS A 182 13.32 0.96 -14.68
C LYS A 182 13.43 2.33 -14.01
N TRP A 183 12.83 3.38 -14.58
CA TRP A 183 12.87 4.73 -14.02
C TRP A 183 12.10 4.86 -12.70
N ILE A 184 10.93 4.22 -12.60
CA ILE A 184 10.16 4.18 -11.35
C ILE A 184 10.97 3.47 -10.25
N TRP A 185 11.62 2.34 -10.58
CA TRP A 185 12.54 1.64 -9.69
C TRP A 185 13.69 2.52 -9.22
N THR A 186 14.30 3.27 -10.13
CA THR A 186 15.41 4.17 -9.80
C THR A 186 14.98 5.25 -8.80
N ILE A 187 13.80 5.85 -9.00
CA ILE A 187 13.26 6.85 -8.07
C ILE A 187 12.94 6.23 -6.70
N TYR A 188 12.31 5.06 -6.70
CA TYR A 188 11.95 4.36 -5.47
C TYR A 188 13.17 4.01 -4.62
N LEU A 189 14.18 3.42 -5.25
CA LEU A 189 15.45 3.11 -4.60
C LEU A 189 16.17 4.39 -4.15
N GLY A 190 16.16 5.43 -4.98
CA GLY A 190 16.75 6.72 -4.67
C GLY A 190 16.12 7.39 -3.45
N LEU A 191 14.79 7.37 -3.33
CA LEU A 191 14.07 7.86 -2.15
C LEU A 191 14.45 7.04 -0.90
N THR A 192 14.45 5.71 -1.00
CA THR A 192 14.84 4.83 0.12
C THR A 192 16.24 5.14 0.61
N ILE A 193 17.24 5.22 -0.29
CA ILE A 193 18.62 5.51 0.08
C ILE A 193 18.78 6.92 0.68
N ALA A 194 18.12 7.92 0.08
CA ALA A 194 18.19 9.29 0.58
C ALA A 194 17.62 9.40 2.00
N GLU A 195 16.50 8.70 2.28
CA GLU A 195 15.90 8.67 3.61
C GLU A 195 16.82 7.96 4.62
N ILE A 196 17.42 6.81 4.27
CA ILE A 196 18.39 6.12 5.14
C ILE A 196 19.50 7.09 5.58
N ILE A 197 20.10 7.81 4.64
CA ILE A 197 21.19 8.75 4.92
C ILE A 197 20.72 9.86 5.89
N LEU A 198 19.53 10.43 5.66
CA LEU A 198 19.01 11.50 6.51
C LEU A 198 18.59 11.00 7.90
N LEU A 199 18.03 9.78 8.02
CA LEU A 199 17.70 9.21 9.33
C LEU A 199 18.95 8.90 10.16
N ILE A 200 20.01 8.36 9.55
CA ILE A 200 21.32 8.16 10.21
C ILE A 200 21.90 9.51 10.66
N ALA A 201 21.84 10.54 9.80
CA ALA A 201 22.27 11.90 10.16
C ALA A 201 21.45 12.49 11.32
N GLY A 202 20.21 12.05 11.49
CA GLY A 202 19.33 12.39 12.62
C GLY A 202 19.61 11.61 13.92
N GLY A 203 20.61 10.69 13.91
CA GLY A 203 20.96 9.89 15.08
C GLY A 203 20.19 8.58 15.24
N MET A 204 19.39 8.17 14.23
CA MET A 204 18.76 6.85 14.23
C MET A 204 19.81 5.77 13.93
N ASP A 205 19.72 4.61 14.60
CA ASP A 205 20.58 3.47 14.32
C ASP A 205 20.48 3.02 12.86
N PHE A 206 21.55 2.43 12.34
CA PHE A 206 21.64 1.98 10.93
C PHE A 206 20.52 0.98 10.59
N PHE A 207 20.29 -0.02 11.44
CA PHE A 207 19.29 -1.05 11.21
C PHE A 207 17.87 -0.44 11.20
N ASP A 208 17.56 0.38 12.20
CA ASP A 208 16.27 1.08 12.29
C ASP A 208 16.08 2.03 11.09
N SER A 209 17.12 2.77 10.69
CA SER A 209 17.07 3.67 9.53
C SER A 209 16.74 2.92 8.23
N VAL A 210 17.36 1.76 8.01
CA VAL A 210 17.08 0.92 6.85
C VAL A 210 15.63 0.42 6.89
N CYS A 211 15.20 -0.19 8.00
CA CYS A 211 13.85 -0.74 8.13
C CYS A 211 12.76 0.33 7.94
N HIS A 212 12.90 1.50 8.57
CA HIS A 212 11.92 2.57 8.44
C HIS A 212 11.90 3.18 7.03
N SER A 213 13.06 3.37 6.40
CA SER A 213 13.11 3.89 5.03
C SER A 213 12.49 2.92 4.01
N LEU A 214 12.66 1.61 4.19
CA LEU A 214 11.98 0.61 3.36
C LEU A 214 10.46 0.75 3.46
N THR A 215 9.95 0.89 4.69
CA THR A 215 8.51 0.95 4.96
C THR A 215 7.91 2.31 4.65
N THR A 216 8.66 3.42 4.78
CA THR A 216 8.23 4.77 4.37
C THR A 216 8.09 4.88 2.86
N ALA A 217 9.12 4.47 2.11
CA ALA A 217 9.06 4.51 0.64
C ALA A 217 7.92 3.66 0.08
N ALA A 218 7.63 2.53 0.74
CA ALA A 218 6.53 1.65 0.43
C ALA A 218 5.16 2.20 0.85
N THR A 219 5.12 3.26 1.68
CA THR A 219 3.92 3.74 2.37
C THR A 219 3.20 2.64 3.17
N GLY A 220 3.96 1.85 3.93
CA GLY A 220 3.45 0.66 4.62
C GLY A 220 3.38 0.75 6.14
N GLY A 221 4.27 1.55 6.79
CA GLY A 221 4.17 1.92 8.21
C GLY A 221 4.61 0.89 9.24
N TYR A 222 5.17 -0.25 8.84
CA TYR A 222 5.80 -1.13 9.81
C TYR A 222 7.03 -0.49 10.44
N SER A 223 7.11 -0.59 11.76
CA SER A 223 8.23 -0.11 12.57
C SER A 223 8.95 -1.26 13.26
N THR A 224 10.20 -1.05 13.61
CA THR A 224 10.98 -1.92 14.50
C THR A 224 10.67 -1.66 15.98
N LYS A 225 9.89 -0.61 16.26
CA LYS A 225 9.49 -0.19 17.62
C LYS A 225 7.98 -0.26 17.79
N GLN A 226 7.51 -0.71 18.96
CA GLN A 226 6.09 -0.80 19.27
C GLN A 226 5.40 0.56 19.20
N ASN A 227 6.07 1.59 19.69
CA ASN A 227 5.55 2.97 19.67
C ASN A 227 5.83 3.70 18.35
N SER A 228 6.17 2.97 17.28
CA SER A 228 6.46 3.53 15.97
C SER A 228 7.47 4.70 16.03
N ILE A 229 7.24 5.80 15.31
CA ILE A 229 8.15 6.95 15.27
C ILE A 229 8.15 7.76 16.56
N ALA A 230 7.07 7.68 17.35
CA ALA A 230 7.02 8.32 18.68
C ALA A 230 8.15 7.83 19.62
N PHE A 231 8.69 6.62 19.43
CA PHE A 231 9.80 6.06 20.19
C PHE A 231 11.05 6.95 20.12
N PHE A 232 11.36 7.51 18.97
CA PHE A 232 12.60 8.29 18.77
C PHE A 232 12.55 9.68 19.37
N ASN A 233 11.38 10.21 19.67
CA ASN A 233 11.15 11.52 20.30
C ASN A 233 12.04 12.64 19.70
N SER A 234 12.20 12.68 18.39
CA SER A 234 13.05 13.61 17.66
C SER A 234 12.25 14.38 16.61
N PRO A 235 12.10 15.71 16.74
CA PRO A 235 11.45 16.53 15.72
C PRO A 235 12.09 16.39 14.34
N TYR A 236 13.41 16.24 14.28
CA TYR A 236 14.12 16.05 13.01
C TYR A 236 13.67 14.76 12.30
N ILE A 237 13.63 13.64 13.02
CA ILE A 237 13.21 12.34 12.46
C ILE A 237 11.76 12.42 12.01
N GLU A 238 10.87 13.03 12.79
CA GLU A 238 9.47 13.21 12.41
C GLU A 238 9.32 14.02 11.11
N TYR A 239 10.06 15.13 10.95
CA TYR A 239 10.00 15.93 9.72
C TYR A 239 10.61 15.20 8.51
N VAL A 240 11.73 14.48 8.68
CA VAL A 240 12.33 13.69 7.60
C VAL A 240 11.35 12.64 7.10
N ILE A 241 10.80 11.82 8.01
CA ILE A 241 9.82 10.78 7.65
C ILE A 241 8.58 11.40 7.00
N THR A 242 8.06 12.53 7.55
CA THR A 242 6.92 13.25 6.96
C THR A 242 7.20 13.65 5.51
N LEU A 243 8.39 14.18 5.24
CA LEU A 243 8.80 14.57 3.89
C LEU A 243 8.81 13.36 2.95
N PHE A 244 9.41 12.24 3.36
CA PHE A 244 9.51 11.06 2.49
C PHE A 244 8.16 10.34 2.32
N MET A 245 7.31 10.27 3.34
CA MET A 245 5.91 9.83 3.19
C MET A 245 5.18 10.69 2.16
N PHE A 246 5.31 12.02 2.27
CA PHE A 246 4.69 12.96 1.34
C PHE A 246 5.20 12.76 -0.10
N LEU A 247 6.51 12.61 -0.31
CA LEU A 247 7.11 12.34 -1.62
C LEU A 247 6.66 11.00 -2.20
N SER A 248 6.58 9.94 -1.37
CA SER A 248 6.10 8.61 -1.78
C SER A 248 4.61 8.63 -2.18
N GLY A 249 3.84 9.60 -1.68
CA GLY A 249 2.46 9.87 -2.09
C GLY A 249 2.32 10.59 -3.44
N ILE A 250 3.38 11.14 -4.01
CA ILE A 250 3.35 11.78 -5.33
C ILE A 250 3.48 10.71 -6.42
N ASN A 251 2.84 10.95 -7.57
CA ASN A 251 3.01 10.10 -8.75
C ASN A 251 4.49 9.99 -9.15
N PHE A 252 5.03 8.75 -9.20
CA PHE A 252 6.45 8.50 -9.52
C PHE A 252 6.87 9.01 -10.89
N THR A 253 5.93 9.11 -11.85
CA THR A 253 6.19 9.76 -13.14
C THR A 253 6.49 11.24 -12.99
N LEU A 254 5.78 11.93 -12.09
CA LEU A 254 6.04 13.35 -11.79
C LEU A 254 7.38 13.54 -11.08
N LEU A 255 7.71 12.65 -10.14
CA LEU A 255 9.02 12.64 -9.47
C LEU A 255 10.17 12.40 -10.46
N TYR A 256 9.98 11.50 -11.44
CA TYR A 256 10.93 11.30 -12.52
C TYR A 256 11.15 12.58 -13.34
N LEU A 257 10.07 13.28 -13.71
CA LEU A 257 10.17 14.53 -14.45
C LEU A 257 10.83 15.64 -13.64
N LEU A 258 10.63 15.65 -12.32
CA LEU A 258 11.23 16.60 -11.40
C LEU A 258 12.73 16.35 -11.23
N PHE A 259 13.11 15.19 -10.72
CA PHE A 259 14.48 14.90 -10.29
C PHE A 259 15.45 14.63 -11.45
N LEU A 260 14.99 13.97 -12.52
CA LEU A 260 15.86 13.56 -13.62
C LEU A 260 15.76 14.44 -14.86
N LYS A 261 14.64 15.15 -15.05
CA LYS A 261 14.46 16.05 -16.19
C LYS A 261 14.37 17.53 -15.83
N GLY A 262 14.35 17.89 -14.55
CA GLY A 262 14.26 19.27 -14.08
C GLY A 262 12.99 20.01 -14.53
N ASN A 263 11.92 19.29 -14.87
CA ASN A 263 10.72 19.90 -15.43
C ASN A 263 9.69 20.27 -14.36
N PHE A 264 9.98 21.33 -13.60
CA PHE A 264 9.11 21.86 -12.55
C PHE A 264 7.75 22.32 -13.08
N LYS A 265 7.67 22.82 -14.32
CA LYS A 265 6.43 23.35 -14.90
C LYS A 265 5.33 22.31 -14.98
N ARG A 266 5.66 21.08 -15.38
CA ARG A 266 4.68 19.98 -15.43
C ARG A 266 4.19 19.55 -14.07
N LEU A 267 5.04 19.61 -13.04
CA LEU A 267 4.66 19.32 -11.67
C LEU A 267 3.55 20.28 -11.20
N PHE A 268 3.79 21.59 -11.36
CA PHE A 268 2.84 22.62 -10.93
C PHE A 268 1.61 22.76 -11.84
N GLN A 269 1.55 22.11 -12.98
CA GLN A 269 0.36 22.08 -13.85
C GLN A 269 -0.52 20.83 -13.62
N ASN A 270 -0.09 19.91 -12.77
CA ASN A 270 -0.82 18.67 -12.54
C ASN A 270 -2.01 18.87 -11.59
N THR A 271 -3.22 18.60 -12.09
CA THR A 271 -4.47 18.78 -11.33
C THR A 271 -4.52 17.86 -10.09
N GLU A 272 -4.02 16.64 -10.20
CA GLU A 272 -4.05 15.67 -9.10
C GLU A 272 -3.15 16.12 -7.95
N LEU A 273 -1.94 16.59 -8.28
CA LEU A 273 -1.02 17.13 -7.28
C LEU A 273 -1.64 18.32 -6.52
N HIS A 274 -2.35 19.23 -7.22
CA HIS A 274 -3.04 20.33 -6.55
C HIS A 274 -4.12 19.86 -5.57
N TRP A 275 -4.85 18.80 -5.93
CA TRP A 275 -5.82 18.21 -5.01
C TRP A 275 -5.13 17.56 -3.81
N TYR A 276 -4.04 16.84 -4.04
CA TYR A 276 -3.26 16.24 -2.96
C TYR A 276 -2.68 17.29 -1.99
N LEU A 277 -2.04 18.33 -2.52
CA LEU A 277 -1.54 19.47 -1.73
C LEU A 277 -2.68 20.19 -0.98
N GLY A 278 -3.80 20.41 -1.66
CA GLY A 278 -4.96 21.08 -1.07
C GLY A 278 -5.58 20.27 0.08
N THR A 279 -5.71 18.95 -0.06
CA THR A 279 -6.27 18.08 1.02
C THR A 279 -5.29 17.96 2.18
N VAL A 280 -4.00 17.73 1.94
CA VAL A 280 -2.97 17.73 3.00
C VAL A 280 -2.97 19.07 3.74
N GLY A 281 -2.94 20.20 3.02
CA GLY A 281 -2.93 21.53 3.61
C GLY A 281 -4.17 21.82 4.44
N PHE A 282 -5.36 21.49 3.92
CA PHE A 282 -6.63 21.70 4.62
C PHE A 282 -6.71 20.89 5.92
N PHE A 283 -6.44 19.58 5.84
CA PHE A 283 -6.52 18.72 7.02
C PHE A 283 -5.43 19.04 8.04
N THR A 284 -4.22 19.38 7.61
CA THR A 284 -3.14 19.80 8.51
C THR A 284 -3.51 21.11 9.23
N LEU A 285 -3.99 22.10 8.49
CA LEU A 285 -4.39 23.38 9.11
C LEU A 285 -5.52 23.19 10.12
N PHE A 286 -6.56 22.43 9.75
CA PHE A 286 -7.69 22.16 10.67
C PHE A 286 -7.22 21.45 11.93
N THR A 287 -6.42 20.38 11.79
CA THR A 287 -5.90 19.62 12.94
C THR A 287 -4.99 20.48 13.81
N THR A 288 -4.08 21.27 13.20
CA THR A 288 -3.18 22.16 13.95
C THR A 288 -3.96 23.19 14.77
N VAL A 289 -4.90 23.87 14.12
CA VAL A 289 -5.72 24.88 14.82
C VAL A 289 -6.49 24.25 15.98
N THR A 290 -7.12 23.10 15.75
CA THR A 290 -7.84 22.40 16.81
C THR A 290 -6.91 22.00 17.97
N LEU A 291 -5.71 21.46 17.67
CA LEU A 291 -4.74 21.09 18.71
C LEU A 291 -4.24 22.29 19.53
N ILE A 292 -4.02 23.44 18.92
CA ILE A 292 -3.61 24.67 19.63
C ILE A 292 -4.65 25.07 20.68
N PHE A 293 -5.95 24.91 20.40
CA PHE A 293 -7.02 25.28 21.33
C PHE A 293 -7.40 24.19 22.34
N THR A 294 -7.07 22.91 22.06
CA THR A 294 -7.57 21.78 22.86
C THR A 294 -6.49 20.99 23.60
N SER A 295 -5.22 21.25 23.31
CA SER A 295 -4.10 20.53 23.91
C SER A 295 -3.03 21.47 24.47
N PRO A 296 -2.20 21.01 25.41
CA PRO A 296 -1.14 21.84 26.05
C PRO A 296 0.11 21.98 25.16
N PHE A 297 0.04 21.59 23.89
CA PHE A 297 1.18 21.60 22.97
C PHE A 297 1.56 23.01 22.53
N SER A 298 2.85 23.24 22.29
CA SER A 298 3.32 24.46 21.62
C SER A 298 2.78 24.54 20.18
N ILE A 299 2.84 25.71 19.57
CA ILE A 299 2.38 25.91 18.17
C ILE A 299 3.18 25.01 17.21
N GLU A 300 4.51 24.91 17.40
CA GLU A 300 5.37 24.03 16.60
C GLU A 300 4.99 22.56 16.80
N GLU A 301 4.84 22.11 18.03
CA GLU A 301 4.48 20.73 18.33
C GLU A 301 3.10 20.35 17.79
N SER A 302 2.12 21.25 17.91
CA SER A 302 0.77 21.07 17.33
C SER A 302 0.84 20.93 15.82
N PHE A 303 1.64 21.77 15.13
CA PHE A 303 1.83 21.68 13.70
C PHE A 303 2.55 20.40 13.29
N ARG A 304 3.64 20.04 13.96
CA ARG A 304 4.45 18.86 13.66
C ARG A 304 3.65 17.55 13.82
N LYS A 305 2.94 17.40 14.95
CA LYS A 305 2.06 16.24 15.18
C LYS A 305 0.91 16.20 14.19
N ALA A 306 0.31 17.33 13.84
CA ALA A 306 -0.78 17.43 12.88
C ALA A 306 -0.32 17.02 11.48
N ILE A 307 0.75 17.62 10.95
CA ILE A 307 1.24 17.33 9.60
C ILE A 307 1.72 15.89 9.48
N PHE A 308 2.40 15.35 10.52
CA PHE A 308 2.85 13.97 10.54
C PHE A 308 1.66 13.02 10.43
N GLN A 309 0.64 13.14 11.29
CA GLN A 309 -0.51 12.23 11.29
C GLN A 309 -1.35 12.38 10.03
N VAL A 310 -1.59 13.60 9.56
CA VAL A 310 -2.35 13.83 8.31
C VAL A 310 -1.63 13.22 7.11
N VAL A 311 -0.33 13.45 6.96
CA VAL A 311 0.45 12.89 5.85
C VAL A 311 0.51 11.37 5.99
N SER A 312 0.78 10.84 7.18
CA SER A 312 0.84 9.40 7.44
C SER A 312 -0.45 8.69 7.03
N LEU A 313 -1.62 9.21 7.42
CA LEU A 313 -2.90 8.59 7.11
C LEU A 313 -3.34 8.81 5.67
N GLN A 314 -3.12 9.99 5.09
CA GLN A 314 -3.49 10.28 3.70
C GLN A 314 -2.59 9.58 2.69
N THR A 315 -1.30 9.38 3.00
CA THR A 315 -0.41 8.55 2.18
C THR A 315 -0.57 7.07 2.46
N THR A 316 -1.50 6.70 3.34
CA THR A 316 -1.73 5.33 3.77
C THR A 316 -0.47 4.64 4.32
N THR A 317 0.46 5.41 4.89
CA THR A 317 1.67 4.88 5.51
C THR A 317 1.38 4.29 6.88
N GLY A 318 0.60 5.01 7.72
CA GLY A 318 0.17 4.50 9.02
C GLY A 318 1.19 4.62 10.16
N PHE A 319 2.33 5.30 9.97
CA PHE A 319 3.23 5.62 11.07
C PHE A 319 2.59 6.55 12.11
N ILE A 320 3.05 6.44 13.35
CA ILE A 320 2.50 7.13 14.50
C ILE A 320 3.60 7.94 15.18
N SER A 321 3.39 9.26 15.33
CA SER A 321 4.21 10.16 16.16
C SER A 321 3.50 10.60 17.42
N ALA A 322 2.17 10.44 17.49
CA ALA A 322 1.34 10.72 18.64
C ALA A 322 0.07 9.85 18.60
N ASP A 323 -0.42 9.47 19.78
CA ASP A 323 -1.70 8.77 19.88
C ASP A 323 -2.85 9.76 19.68
N TYR A 324 -3.44 9.77 18.49
CA TYR A 324 -4.57 10.64 18.18
C TYR A 324 -5.86 10.27 18.92
N MET A 325 -5.93 9.09 19.57
CA MET A 325 -7.07 8.73 20.42
C MET A 325 -7.13 9.57 21.71
N THR A 326 -6.02 10.17 22.11
CA THR A 326 -5.97 11.13 23.23
C THR A 326 -6.47 12.54 22.86
N TRP A 327 -6.66 12.79 21.56
CA TRP A 327 -7.14 14.07 21.08
C TRP A 327 -8.67 14.19 21.21
N VAL A 328 -9.21 15.38 20.97
CA VAL A 328 -10.67 15.58 21.00
C VAL A 328 -11.38 14.73 19.94
N PRO A 329 -12.62 14.27 20.20
CA PRO A 329 -13.34 13.33 19.33
C PRO A 329 -13.44 13.73 17.88
N VAL A 330 -13.54 15.03 17.57
CA VAL A 330 -13.60 15.51 16.20
C VAL A 330 -12.33 15.16 15.40
N LEU A 331 -11.15 15.13 16.06
CA LEU A 331 -9.88 14.86 15.39
C LEU A 331 -9.74 13.38 15.04
N TRP A 332 -10.02 12.43 15.94
CA TRP A 332 -9.93 11.02 15.57
C TRP A 332 -11.02 10.60 14.57
N THR A 333 -12.21 11.24 14.59
CA THR A 333 -13.20 11.08 13.52
C THR A 333 -12.66 11.62 12.20
N LEU A 334 -11.99 12.78 12.21
CA LEU A 334 -11.32 13.34 11.03
C LEU A 334 -10.23 12.41 10.49
N MET A 335 -9.42 11.78 11.37
CA MET A 335 -8.40 10.81 10.96
C MET A 335 -9.03 9.64 10.21
N CYS A 336 -10.20 9.11 10.65
CA CYS A 336 -10.93 8.10 9.88
C CYS A 336 -11.40 8.59 8.51
N ILE A 337 -11.81 9.83 8.41
CA ILE A 337 -12.18 10.42 7.11
C ILE A 337 -10.94 10.53 6.21
N ILE A 338 -9.79 10.95 6.74
CA ILE A 338 -8.53 11.04 5.99
C ILE A 338 -8.10 9.69 5.45
N MET A 339 -8.29 8.59 6.17
CA MET A 339 -7.97 7.23 5.71
C MET A 339 -8.72 6.82 4.43
N LEU A 340 -9.87 7.45 4.11
CA LEU A 340 -10.57 7.23 2.86
C LEU A 340 -9.87 7.91 1.67
N PHE A 341 -9.14 8.99 1.93
CA PHE A 341 -8.46 9.79 0.92
C PHE A 341 -7.04 9.25 0.72
N GLY A 342 -6.81 8.59 -0.40
CA GLY A 342 -5.46 8.23 -0.83
C GLY A 342 -4.74 9.44 -1.44
N ALA A 343 -3.45 9.26 -1.73
CA ALA A 343 -2.65 10.26 -2.44
C ALA A 343 -2.76 10.12 -3.97
N CYS A 344 -1.71 10.43 -4.75
CA CYS A 344 -1.77 10.42 -6.20
C CYS A 344 -1.82 9.01 -6.80
N ALA A 345 -2.50 8.85 -7.92
CA ALA A 345 -2.40 7.66 -8.76
C ALA A 345 -0.96 7.49 -9.27
N GLY A 346 -0.49 6.23 -9.35
CA GLY A 346 0.91 5.96 -9.72
C GLY A 346 1.93 6.28 -8.61
N SER A 347 1.48 6.34 -7.36
CA SER A 347 2.26 6.30 -6.13
C SER A 347 2.13 4.92 -5.45
N THR A 348 2.84 4.68 -4.36
CA THR A 348 2.77 3.44 -3.57
C THR A 348 1.51 3.34 -2.69
N THR A 349 0.77 4.43 -2.52
CA THR A 349 -0.35 4.58 -1.59
C THR A 349 -1.57 3.73 -1.94
N GLY A 350 -2.40 3.41 -0.94
CA GLY A 350 -3.73 2.81 -1.08
C GLY A 350 -4.86 3.84 -1.20
N GLY A 351 -6.06 3.50 -0.73
CA GLY A 351 -7.21 4.39 -0.62
C GLY A 351 -7.80 4.89 -1.94
N ILE A 352 -8.76 5.82 -1.84
CA ILE A 352 -9.36 6.48 -3.01
C ILE A 352 -8.39 7.56 -3.53
N LYS A 353 -7.80 7.33 -4.69
CA LYS A 353 -6.82 8.26 -5.27
C LYS A 353 -7.39 9.66 -5.50
N CYS A 354 -6.58 10.71 -5.26
CA CYS A 354 -6.96 12.10 -5.44
C CYS A 354 -7.54 12.42 -6.82
N ILE A 355 -7.09 11.74 -7.88
CA ILE A 355 -7.64 11.91 -9.22
C ILE A 355 -9.13 11.55 -9.32
N ARG A 356 -9.56 10.48 -8.62
CA ARG A 356 -10.98 10.06 -8.60
C ARG A 356 -11.83 11.10 -7.88
N ILE A 357 -11.32 11.64 -6.77
CA ILE A 357 -12.00 12.69 -6.00
C ILE A 357 -12.10 13.97 -6.84
N ALA A 358 -11.04 14.34 -7.56
CA ALA A 358 -11.04 15.49 -8.47
C ALA A 358 -12.07 15.33 -9.61
N ILE A 359 -12.17 14.14 -10.20
CA ILE A 359 -13.16 13.83 -11.24
C ILE A 359 -14.57 13.91 -10.67
N MET A 360 -14.83 13.28 -9.51
CA MET A 360 -16.13 13.27 -8.87
C MET A 360 -16.59 14.68 -8.47
N SER A 361 -15.70 15.47 -7.86
CA SER A 361 -15.99 16.87 -7.52
C SER A 361 -16.37 17.72 -8.73
N ARG A 362 -15.70 17.50 -9.88
CA ARG A 362 -16.05 18.20 -11.12
C ARG A 362 -17.34 17.72 -11.74
N ILE A 363 -17.63 16.41 -11.68
CA ILE A 363 -18.93 15.86 -12.10
C ILE A 363 -20.06 16.51 -11.27
N SER A 364 -19.95 16.48 -9.94
CA SER A 364 -20.96 17.08 -9.05
C SER A 364 -21.13 18.58 -9.31
N LYS A 365 -20.04 19.32 -9.47
CA LYS A 365 -20.11 20.77 -9.80
C LYS A 365 -20.77 21.03 -11.16
N ASN A 366 -20.52 20.19 -12.15
CA ASN A 366 -21.14 20.31 -13.47
C ASN A 366 -22.64 19.97 -13.41
N GLU A 367 -23.04 19.01 -12.55
CA GLU A 367 -24.44 18.65 -12.37
C GLU A 367 -25.27 19.81 -11.82
N PHE A 368 -24.76 20.53 -10.79
CA PHE A 368 -25.41 21.77 -10.33
C PHE A 368 -25.56 22.82 -11.45
N LYS A 369 -24.55 22.97 -12.30
CA LYS A 369 -24.63 23.88 -13.45
C LYS A 369 -25.61 23.39 -14.50
N HIS A 370 -25.72 22.09 -14.72
CA HIS A 370 -26.63 21.49 -15.69
C HIS A 370 -28.10 21.68 -15.26
N ILE A 371 -28.38 21.61 -13.94
CA ILE A 371 -29.72 21.92 -13.40
C ILE A 371 -30.11 23.37 -13.72
N ILE A 372 -29.17 24.32 -13.64
CA ILE A 372 -29.43 25.74 -13.93
C ILE A 372 -29.46 26.00 -15.45
N HIS A 373 -28.63 25.31 -16.23
CA HIS A 373 -28.49 25.46 -17.67
C HIS A 373 -28.56 24.11 -18.38
N PRO A 374 -29.77 23.54 -18.60
CA PRO A 374 -29.94 22.16 -19.07
C PRO A 374 -29.30 21.85 -20.42
N ASN A 375 -29.17 22.84 -21.29
CA ASN A 375 -28.60 22.70 -22.64
C ASN A 375 -27.08 22.95 -22.68
N ALA A 376 -26.43 23.21 -21.54
CA ALA A 376 -24.99 23.50 -21.50
C ALA A 376 -24.16 22.23 -21.69
N ILE A 377 -23.20 22.27 -22.61
CA ILE A 377 -22.20 21.23 -22.78
C ILE A 377 -21.06 21.49 -21.79
N LEU A 378 -20.99 20.69 -20.72
CA LEU A 378 -20.07 20.85 -19.59
C LEU A 378 -19.04 19.69 -19.53
N PRO A 379 -17.94 19.75 -20.32
CA PRO A 379 -16.96 18.68 -20.29
C PRO A 379 -16.17 18.67 -18.98
N VAL A 380 -16.00 17.50 -18.36
CA VAL A 380 -15.06 17.29 -17.25
C VAL A 380 -13.66 17.24 -17.82
N ARG A 381 -12.76 18.11 -17.34
CA ARG A 381 -11.37 18.17 -17.82
C ARG A 381 -10.40 17.92 -16.68
N ILE A 382 -9.37 17.12 -16.92
CA ILE A 382 -8.22 16.88 -16.02
C ILE A 382 -6.95 17.15 -16.83
N ASN A 383 -6.00 17.88 -16.29
CA ASN A 383 -4.76 18.27 -16.98
C ASN A 383 -5.02 18.80 -18.41
N HIS A 384 -6.04 19.66 -18.56
CA HIS A 384 -6.52 20.24 -19.84
C HIS A 384 -7.14 19.22 -20.83
N GLN A 385 -7.18 17.93 -20.52
CA GLN A 385 -7.81 16.90 -21.37
C GLN A 385 -9.24 16.61 -20.91
N VAL A 386 -10.12 16.32 -21.87
CA VAL A 386 -11.51 15.92 -21.59
C VAL A 386 -11.54 14.47 -21.15
N VAL A 387 -12.14 14.23 -19.98
CA VAL A 387 -12.33 12.89 -19.43
C VAL A 387 -13.46 12.18 -20.21
N SER A 388 -13.18 10.98 -20.73
CA SER A 388 -14.16 10.17 -21.47
C SER A 388 -15.37 9.79 -20.60
N SER A 389 -16.54 9.56 -21.21
CA SER A 389 -17.69 9.06 -20.46
C SER A 389 -17.45 7.70 -19.84
N THR A 390 -16.73 6.81 -20.50
CA THR A 390 -16.31 5.51 -19.94
C THR A 390 -15.52 5.67 -18.65
N THR A 391 -14.53 6.59 -18.62
CA THR A 391 -13.73 6.87 -17.42
C THR A 391 -14.59 7.45 -16.30
N LYS A 392 -15.52 8.37 -16.61
CA LYS A 392 -16.45 8.92 -15.61
C LYS A 392 -17.33 7.83 -14.97
N SER A 393 -17.92 6.95 -15.79
CA SER A 393 -18.74 5.84 -15.31
C SER A 393 -17.90 4.86 -14.46
N ALA A 394 -16.67 4.55 -14.86
CA ALA A 394 -15.77 3.69 -14.10
C ALA A 394 -15.42 4.28 -12.72
N VAL A 395 -15.18 5.61 -12.64
CA VAL A 395 -14.91 6.29 -11.36
C VAL A 395 -16.14 6.27 -10.45
N LEU A 396 -17.32 6.53 -10.97
CA LEU A 396 -18.57 6.48 -10.18
C LEU A 396 -18.84 5.06 -9.67
N ALA A 397 -18.69 4.05 -10.54
CA ALA A 397 -18.83 2.64 -10.16
C ALA A 397 -17.81 2.23 -9.09
N PHE A 398 -16.55 2.69 -9.21
CA PHE A 398 -15.51 2.42 -8.21
C PHE A 398 -15.91 2.98 -6.84
N ILE A 399 -16.32 4.25 -6.77
CA ILE A 399 -16.68 4.89 -5.50
C ILE A 399 -17.92 4.22 -4.88
N PHE A 400 -18.93 3.90 -5.70
CA PHE A 400 -20.10 3.16 -5.23
C PHE A 400 -19.72 1.80 -4.63
N LEU A 401 -18.93 0.99 -5.35
CA LEU A 401 -18.48 -0.31 -4.88
C LEU A 401 -17.57 -0.18 -3.63
N TYR A 402 -16.71 0.82 -3.58
CA TYR A 402 -15.84 1.07 -2.43
C TYR A 402 -16.69 1.31 -1.17
N MET A 403 -17.69 2.19 -1.25
CA MET A 403 -18.61 2.46 -0.14
C MET A 403 -19.47 1.25 0.23
N ALA A 404 -19.95 0.49 -0.76
CA ALA A 404 -20.70 -0.74 -0.54
C ALA A 404 -19.86 -1.80 0.20
N ILE A 405 -18.58 -1.98 -0.18
CA ILE A 405 -17.66 -2.92 0.48
C ILE A 405 -17.38 -2.46 1.92
N ILE A 406 -17.19 -1.17 2.17
CA ILE A 406 -17.05 -0.65 3.54
C ILE A 406 -18.28 -1.01 4.36
N PHE A 407 -19.46 -0.75 3.86
CA PHE A 407 -20.71 -1.02 4.57
C PHE A 407 -20.91 -2.51 4.85
N ILE A 408 -20.71 -3.37 3.84
CA ILE A 408 -20.82 -4.83 4.00
C ILE A 408 -19.75 -5.35 4.95
N GLY A 409 -18.49 -4.94 4.78
CA GLY A 409 -17.39 -5.37 5.65
C GLY A 409 -17.61 -4.97 7.10
N TRP A 410 -18.11 -3.76 7.33
CA TRP A 410 -18.48 -3.27 8.66
C TRP A 410 -19.55 -4.15 9.33
N LEU A 411 -20.63 -4.50 8.61
CA LEU A 411 -21.66 -5.42 9.10
C LEU A 411 -21.08 -6.81 9.40
N VAL A 412 -20.20 -7.33 8.53
CA VAL A 412 -19.57 -8.64 8.71
C VAL A 412 -18.67 -8.67 9.94
N LEU A 413 -17.86 -7.63 10.19
CA LEU A 413 -17.03 -7.57 11.38
C LEU A 413 -17.86 -7.48 12.67
N MET A 414 -18.96 -6.73 12.66
CA MET A 414 -19.89 -6.71 13.80
C MET A 414 -20.55 -8.07 14.06
N LEU A 415 -20.86 -8.85 13.01
CA LEU A 415 -21.37 -10.22 13.15
C LEU A 415 -20.34 -11.13 13.85
N PHE A 416 -19.04 -10.85 13.69
CA PHE A 416 -17.98 -11.56 14.40
C PHE A 416 -17.70 -11.01 15.81
N GLY A 417 -18.52 -10.10 16.31
CA GLY A 417 -18.42 -9.56 17.67
C GLY A 417 -17.42 -8.42 17.85
N VAL A 418 -16.93 -7.79 16.75
CA VAL A 418 -16.11 -6.59 16.83
C VAL A 418 -17.00 -5.38 17.17
N GLY A 419 -16.54 -4.51 18.07
CA GLY A 419 -17.27 -3.29 18.45
C GLY A 419 -17.56 -2.37 17.27
N PHE A 420 -18.59 -1.52 17.40
CA PHE A 420 -19.07 -0.65 16.32
C PHE A 420 -17.99 0.27 15.74
N GLU A 421 -17.27 0.97 16.61
CA GLU A 421 -16.22 1.93 16.21
C GLU A 421 -15.00 1.20 15.65
N GLU A 422 -14.57 0.11 16.31
CA GLU A 422 -13.46 -0.70 15.87
C GLU A 422 -13.76 -1.34 14.50
N ALA A 423 -14.94 -1.95 14.33
CA ALA A 423 -15.32 -2.60 13.08
C ALA A 423 -15.31 -1.62 11.90
N TYR A 424 -15.85 -0.39 12.08
CA TYR A 424 -15.85 0.65 11.05
C TYR A 424 -14.42 1.05 10.67
N SER A 425 -13.59 1.34 11.66
CA SER A 425 -12.21 1.79 11.41
C SER A 425 -11.32 0.69 10.83
N VAL A 426 -11.46 -0.56 11.30
CA VAL A 426 -10.73 -1.72 10.79
C VAL A 426 -11.04 -1.94 9.31
N VAL A 427 -12.32 -1.82 8.90
CA VAL A 427 -12.69 -1.99 7.48
C VAL A 427 -12.11 -0.87 6.62
N ILE A 428 -12.21 0.39 7.05
CA ILE A 428 -11.65 1.52 6.32
C ILE A 428 -10.13 1.38 6.20
N SER A 429 -9.46 1.08 7.30
CA SER A 429 -8.02 0.90 7.34
C SER A 429 -7.55 -0.28 6.48
N SER A 430 -8.26 -1.42 6.51
CA SER A 430 -7.96 -2.59 5.70
C SER A 430 -8.16 -2.33 4.20
N LEU A 431 -9.31 -1.78 3.82
CA LEU A 431 -9.63 -1.49 2.42
C LEU A 431 -8.82 -0.31 1.87
N GLY A 432 -8.48 0.66 2.73
CA GLY A 432 -7.60 1.79 2.40
C GLY A 432 -6.11 1.43 2.40
N ASN A 433 -5.72 0.28 2.97
CA ASN A 433 -4.33 -0.13 3.22
C ASN A 433 -3.57 0.92 4.07
N VAL A 434 -4.11 1.30 5.23
CA VAL A 434 -3.60 2.41 6.07
C VAL A 434 -2.86 1.93 7.32
N GLY A 435 -3.37 0.87 7.99
CA GLY A 435 -2.79 0.23 9.18
C GLY A 435 -3.50 0.55 10.49
N PRO A 436 -3.41 1.73 11.07
CA PRO A 436 -4.07 2.03 12.33
C PRO A 436 -5.59 2.15 12.18
N GLY A 437 -6.32 1.88 13.26
CA GLY A 437 -7.77 2.06 13.38
C GLY A 437 -8.14 3.03 14.51
N ILE A 438 -9.26 2.74 15.18
CA ILE A 438 -9.77 3.46 16.36
C ILE A 438 -10.01 2.45 17.50
N GLY A 439 -10.11 2.95 18.71
CA GLY A 439 -10.43 2.15 19.90
C GLY A 439 -9.33 1.13 20.17
N LYS A 440 -9.71 -0.15 20.36
CA LYS A 440 -8.78 -1.25 20.62
C LYS A 440 -7.89 -1.63 19.41
N CYS A 441 -8.18 -1.10 18.24
CA CYS A 441 -7.36 -1.24 17.03
C CYS A 441 -6.68 0.09 16.67
N GLY A 442 -6.62 1.02 17.63
CA GLY A 442 -6.05 2.35 17.48
C GLY A 442 -4.53 2.37 17.30
N PRO A 443 -3.94 3.56 17.20
CA PRO A 443 -2.53 3.72 16.84
C PRO A 443 -1.57 3.07 17.83
N SER A 444 -1.90 3.04 19.12
CA SER A 444 -1.05 2.45 20.17
C SER A 444 -1.34 0.97 20.45
N TYR A 445 -2.25 0.35 19.70
CA TYR A 445 -2.69 -1.02 19.94
C TYR A 445 -2.45 -1.93 18.73
N SER A 446 -2.29 -3.23 19.02
CA SER A 446 -2.22 -4.27 17.97
C SER A 446 -3.62 -4.82 17.65
N TRP A 447 -3.75 -5.46 16.50
CA TRP A 447 -4.98 -6.14 16.10
C TRP A 447 -5.06 -7.60 16.59
N SER A 448 -4.16 -8.00 17.51
CA SER A 448 -4.12 -9.36 18.09
C SER A 448 -5.44 -9.78 18.72
N GLY A 449 -6.16 -8.83 19.35
CA GLY A 449 -7.44 -9.04 20.02
C GLY A 449 -8.64 -9.26 19.09
N LEU A 450 -8.48 -9.14 17.78
CA LEU A 450 -9.56 -9.42 16.83
C LEU A 450 -9.83 -10.92 16.72
N PRO A 451 -11.10 -11.35 16.57
CA PRO A 451 -11.44 -12.75 16.25
C PRO A 451 -10.77 -13.20 14.93
N ASP A 452 -10.43 -14.48 14.81
CA ASP A 452 -9.76 -15.03 13.62
C ASP A 452 -10.56 -14.76 12.32
N ALA A 453 -11.90 -14.92 12.37
CA ALA A 453 -12.76 -14.60 11.23
C ALA A 453 -12.67 -13.12 10.81
N ALA A 454 -12.52 -12.20 11.76
CA ALA A 454 -12.32 -10.78 11.48
C ALA A 454 -10.94 -10.52 10.86
N LYS A 455 -9.88 -11.21 11.32
CA LYS A 455 -8.53 -11.12 10.73
C LYS A 455 -8.53 -11.61 9.28
N TRP A 456 -9.17 -12.76 8.99
CA TRP A 456 -9.31 -13.25 7.60
C TRP A 456 -10.10 -12.28 6.70
N THR A 457 -11.21 -11.74 7.21
CA THR A 457 -12.00 -10.73 6.49
C THR A 457 -11.15 -9.49 6.20
N SER A 458 -10.40 -9.00 7.19
CA SER A 458 -9.51 -7.86 7.02
C SER A 458 -8.41 -8.14 5.99
N ALA A 459 -7.80 -9.33 6.01
CA ALA A 459 -6.80 -9.74 5.03
C ALA A 459 -7.36 -9.75 3.58
N ILE A 460 -8.60 -10.20 3.40
CA ILE A 460 -9.30 -10.14 2.10
C ILE A 460 -9.56 -8.66 1.70
N LEU A 461 -9.99 -7.82 2.63
CA LEU A 461 -10.20 -6.39 2.36
C LEU A 461 -8.90 -5.67 1.99
N MET A 462 -7.78 -6.00 2.65
CA MET A 462 -6.45 -5.48 2.31
C MET A 462 -6.05 -5.84 0.87
N LEU A 463 -6.31 -7.08 0.45
CA LEU A 463 -6.06 -7.54 -0.92
C LEU A 463 -6.95 -6.81 -1.93
N ILE A 464 -8.25 -6.66 -1.64
CA ILE A 464 -9.21 -5.95 -2.49
C ILE A 464 -8.81 -4.49 -2.64
N GLY A 465 -8.42 -3.84 -1.55
CA GLY A 465 -7.96 -2.45 -1.56
C GLY A 465 -6.71 -2.26 -2.41
N ARG A 466 -5.69 -3.10 -2.19
CA ARG A 466 -4.41 -3.03 -2.90
C ARG A 466 -4.54 -3.21 -4.41
N LEU A 467 -5.40 -4.12 -4.85
CA LEU A 467 -5.64 -4.43 -6.27
C LEU A 467 -6.79 -3.58 -6.89
N GLU A 468 -7.19 -2.51 -6.23
CA GLU A 468 -8.20 -1.54 -6.70
C GLU A 468 -9.54 -2.17 -7.09
N LEU A 469 -10.12 -2.98 -6.22
CA LEU A 469 -11.46 -3.58 -6.27
C LEU A 469 -11.71 -4.44 -7.52
N PHE A 470 -11.72 -3.83 -8.71
CA PHE A 470 -12.13 -4.50 -9.95
C PHE A 470 -11.30 -5.74 -10.26
N THR A 471 -10.00 -5.72 -10.01
CA THR A 471 -9.08 -6.83 -10.29
C THR A 471 -9.48 -8.09 -9.52
N VAL A 472 -9.84 -7.95 -8.25
CA VAL A 472 -10.26 -9.08 -7.40
C VAL A 472 -11.72 -9.44 -7.66
N LEU A 473 -12.62 -8.45 -7.71
CA LEU A 473 -14.06 -8.70 -7.87
C LEU A 473 -14.42 -9.38 -9.19
N LEU A 474 -13.68 -9.09 -10.26
CA LEU A 474 -13.86 -9.76 -11.56
C LEU A 474 -13.72 -11.29 -11.47
N LEU A 475 -12.87 -11.82 -10.58
CA LEU A 475 -12.70 -13.25 -10.40
C LEU A 475 -13.95 -13.95 -9.82
N PHE A 476 -14.81 -13.21 -9.14
CA PHE A 476 -16.07 -13.72 -8.59
C PHE A 476 -17.24 -13.64 -9.57
N MET A 477 -17.05 -13.01 -10.74
CA MET A 477 -18.11 -12.94 -11.76
C MET A 477 -18.14 -14.21 -12.63
N PRO A 478 -19.29 -14.91 -12.75
CA PRO A 478 -19.39 -16.11 -13.59
C PRO A 478 -18.96 -15.87 -15.04
N SER A 479 -19.33 -14.74 -15.62
CA SER A 479 -18.97 -14.33 -16.98
C SER A 479 -17.45 -14.21 -17.24
N PHE A 480 -16.65 -14.06 -16.16
CA PHE A 480 -15.18 -14.06 -16.27
C PHE A 480 -14.64 -15.43 -16.71
N TRP A 481 -15.30 -16.52 -16.32
CA TRP A 481 -14.87 -17.90 -16.53
C TRP A 481 -15.49 -18.53 -17.78
N GLU A 482 -16.49 -17.88 -18.38
CA GLU A 482 -17.14 -18.36 -19.61
C GLU A 482 -16.16 -18.33 -20.80
N LYS A 483 -16.27 -19.36 -21.63
CA LYS A 483 -15.51 -19.46 -22.89
C LYS A 483 -16.24 -18.60 -23.94
N HIS A 484 -15.62 -17.52 -24.36
CA HIS A 484 -15.99 -16.79 -25.59
C HIS A 484 -15.00 -17.13 -26.68
#